data_ce327f63c39e78b173c559a2eba814d5
#
_entry.id   ce327f63c39e78b173c559a2eba814d5
#
_cell.length_a   1.000
_cell.length_b   1.000
_cell.length_c   1.000
_cell.angle_alpha   90.00
_cell.angle_beta   90.00
_cell.angle_gamma   90.00
#
_symmetry.space_group_name_H-M   'P 1'
#
loop_
_entity.id
_entity.type
_entity.pdbx_description
1 polymer ?
#
loop_
_entity_poly.entity_id
_entity_poly.type
_entity_poly.pdbx_seq_one_letter_code
_entity_poly.pdbx_strand_id
1 'polypeptide(L)'
;MKTACKKMITQQVSEILRIEIEDGDLYPGTKIPTDTELAEMFGVQKQIVRTAIEVLVKEGLLKYISDKEVYVLGHKIERNMEKLEGFTQTMLDRNMKPSFRIVSKYLRMAGNLYGNMFGIKPEEPIFYIKRMCYADEDSISLEELYIPHYLIPKMDGIDLSVFSVYEVYEMYGIHLAEAEQTL
;
A
#
# COMPACT_ATOMS: atom_id res chain seq x y z
N MET A 1 -20.08 2.92 34.54
CA MET A 1 -20.89 3.43 33.41
C MET A 1 -20.05 4.10 32.31
N LYS A 2 -19.20 5.11 32.59
CA LYS A 2 -18.38 5.80 31.56
C LYS A 2 -17.45 4.86 30.75
N THR A 3 -16.84 3.86 31.38
CA THR A 3 -15.90 2.95 30.73
C THR A 3 -16.59 1.99 29.76
N ALA A 4 -17.76 1.46 30.10
CA ALA A 4 -18.55 0.59 29.23
C ALA A 4 -19.05 1.33 27.98
N CYS A 5 -19.52 2.57 28.12
CA CYS A 5 -19.94 3.42 27.02
C CYS A 5 -18.76 3.73 26.08
N LYS A 6 -17.58 4.06 26.63
CA LYS A 6 -16.37 4.31 25.83
C LYS A 6 -15.96 3.08 25.01
N LYS A 7 -15.99 1.87 25.61
CA LYS A 7 -15.68 0.61 24.92
C LYS A 7 -16.65 0.35 23.77
N MET A 8 -17.94 0.59 23.98
CA MET A 8 -18.96 0.41 22.93
C MET A 8 -18.74 1.35 21.74
N ILE A 9 -18.45 2.64 22.00
CA ILE A 9 -18.18 3.61 20.93
C ILE A 9 -16.89 3.24 20.19
N THR A 10 -15.83 2.83 20.88
CA THR A 10 -14.59 2.34 20.23
C THR A 10 -14.87 1.16 19.30
N GLN A 11 -15.69 0.23 19.73
CA GLN A 11 -16.08 -0.94 18.92
C GLN A 11 -16.90 -0.51 17.68
N GLN A 12 -17.81 0.44 17.83
CA GLN A 12 -18.56 0.97 16.68
C GLN A 12 -17.64 1.66 15.66
N VAL A 13 -16.69 2.49 16.11
CA VAL A 13 -15.73 3.16 15.23
C VAL A 13 -14.84 2.14 14.52
N SER A 14 -14.34 1.11 15.22
CA SER A 14 -13.53 0.06 14.58
C SER A 14 -14.34 -0.74 13.57
N GLU A 15 -15.63 -0.98 13.84
CA GLU A 15 -16.51 -1.71 12.91
C GLU A 15 -16.81 -0.89 11.64
N ILE A 16 -17.06 0.42 11.76
CA ILE A 16 -17.27 1.29 10.59
C ILE A 16 -16.02 1.28 9.71
N LEU A 17 -14.84 1.49 10.29
CA LEU A 17 -13.59 1.47 9.51
C LEU A 17 -13.33 0.09 8.87
N ARG A 18 -13.69 -1.01 9.55
CA ARG A 18 -13.59 -2.35 8.97
C ARG A 18 -14.49 -2.50 7.74
N ILE A 19 -15.74 -2.07 7.84
CA ILE A 19 -16.68 -2.09 6.71
C ILE A 19 -16.15 -1.26 5.54
N GLU A 20 -15.63 -0.04 5.77
CA GLU A 20 -15.03 0.78 4.72
C GLU A 20 -13.83 0.11 4.04
N ILE A 21 -13.06 -0.70 4.78
CA ILE A 21 -11.96 -1.50 4.21
C ILE A 21 -12.51 -2.69 3.42
N GLU A 22 -13.49 -3.41 3.94
CA GLU A 22 -14.09 -4.59 3.30
C GLU A 22 -14.89 -4.21 2.03
N ASP A 23 -15.63 -3.10 2.07
CA ASP A 23 -16.38 -2.57 0.92
C ASP A 23 -15.46 -1.91 -0.12
N GLY A 24 -14.20 -1.65 0.24
CA GLY A 24 -13.16 -1.14 -0.65
C GLY A 24 -13.17 0.37 -0.84
N ASP A 25 -13.84 1.12 0.02
CA ASP A 25 -13.74 2.58 0.10
C ASP A 25 -12.36 2.98 0.62
N LEU A 26 -11.89 2.28 1.65
CA LEU A 26 -10.50 2.30 2.11
C LEU A 26 -9.79 1.04 1.58
N TYR A 27 -9.02 1.16 0.51
CA TYR A 27 -8.39 0.02 -0.16
C TYR A 27 -6.90 -0.14 0.20
N PRO A 28 -6.34 -1.36 0.03
CA PRO A 28 -4.96 -1.66 0.40
C PRO A 28 -3.93 -0.71 -0.21
N GLY A 29 -2.96 -0.30 0.60
CA GLY A 29 -1.88 0.61 0.21
C GLY A 29 -2.25 2.09 0.28
N THR A 30 -3.46 2.46 0.70
CA THR A 30 -3.88 3.85 0.89
C THR A 30 -3.79 4.30 2.34
N LYS A 31 -3.56 5.58 2.53
CA LYS A 31 -3.56 6.24 3.84
C LYS A 31 -5.00 6.50 4.27
N ILE A 32 -5.34 6.14 5.51
CA ILE A 32 -6.62 6.53 6.10
C ILE A 32 -6.57 7.98 6.59
N PRO A 33 -7.71 8.66 6.77
CA PRO A 33 -7.76 9.97 7.41
C PRO A 33 -7.09 9.95 8.78
N THR A 34 -6.53 11.07 9.20
CA THR A 34 -5.86 11.20 10.49
C THR A 34 -6.82 10.97 11.66
N ASP A 35 -6.28 10.65 12.83
CA ASP A 35 -7.05 10.48 14.06
C ASP A 35 -7.88 11.73 14.43
N THR A 36 -7.43 12.93 14.01
CA THR A 36 -8.16 14.18 14.19
C THR A 36 -9.35 14.29 13.24
N GLU A 37 -9.12 14.04 11.96
CA GLU A 37 -10.18 14.06 10.93
C GLU A 37 -11.25 13.01 11.22
N LEU A 38 -10.86 11.78 11.57
CA LEU A 38 -11.80 10.73 11.95
C LEU A 38 -12.57 11.07 13.22
N ALA A 39 -11.93 11.73 14.21
CA ALA A 39 -12.60 12.16 15.43
C ALA A 39 -13.67 13.23 15.15
N GLU A 40 -13.40 14.14 14.22
CA GLU A 40 -14.37 15.15 13.74
C GLU A 40 -15.50 14.49 12.94
N MET A 41 -15.18 13.60 12.01
CA MET A 41 -16.17 12.88 11.17
C MET A 41 -17.16 12.07 12.02
N PHE A 42 -16.68 11.37 13.04
CA PHE A 42 -17.50 10.51 13.90
C PHE A 42 -18.08 11.25 15.12
N GLY A 43 -17.70 12.49 15.36
CA GLY A 43 -18.14 13.26 16.52
C GLY A 43 -17.69 12.65 17.86
N VAL A 44 -16.51 12.05 17.91
CA VAL A 44 -15.97 11.35 19.08
C VAL A 44 -14.63 11.93 19.52
N GLN A 45 -14.19 11.55 20.72
CA GLN A 45 -12.86 11.95 21.19
C GLN A 45 -11.76 11.22 20.41
N LYS A 46 -10.70 11.93 20.08
CA LYS A 46 -9.51 11.43 19.37
C LYS A 46 -8.93 10.13 19.98
N GLN A 47 -8.94 10.01 21.32
CA GLN A 47 -8.50 8.83 22.02
C GLN A 47 -9.34 7.57 21.69
N ILE A 48 -10.61 7.73 21.37
CA ILE A 48 -11.50 6.63 20.95
C ILE A 48 -11.07 6.13 19.56
N VAL A 49 -10.82 7.06 18.65
CA VAL A 49 -10.33 6.73 17.28
C VAL A 49 -8.98 6.01 17.35
N ARG A 50 -8.03 6.52 18.13
CA ARG A 50 -6.72 5.84 18.29
C ARG A 50 -6.87 4.41 18.79
N THR A 51 -7.71 4.21 19.80
CA THR A 51 -7.96 2.86 20.33
C THR A 51 -8.63 1.95 19.27
N ALA A 52 -9.53 2.49 18.45
CA ALA A 52 -10.15 1.76 17.35
C ALA A 52 -9.13 1.37 16.27
N ILE A 53 -8.25 2.31 15.88
CA ILE A 53 -7.15 2.05 14.95
C ILE A 53 -6.19 0.97 15.51
N GLU A 54 -5.83 1.04 16.80
CA GLU A 54 -4.99 0.03 17.46
C GLU A 54 -5.60 -1.38 17.39
N VAL A 55 -6.92 -1.50 17.47
CA VAL A 55 -7.62 -2.78 17.28
C VAL A 55 -7.40 -3.31 15.87
N LEU A 56 -7.63 -2.48 14.86
CA LEU A 56 -7.49 -2.87 13.44
C LEU A 56 -6.02 -3.14 13.06
N VAL A 57 -5.07 -2.45 13.68
CA VAL A 57 -3.62 -2.76 13.54
C VAL A 57 -3.29 -4.14 14.10
N LYS A 58 -3.83 -4.50 15.28
CA LYS A 58 -3.65 -5.84 15.86
C LYS A 58 -4.28 -6.94 15.03
N GLU A 59 -5.37 -6.65 14.33
CA GLU A 59 -6.03 -7.54 13.38
C GLU A 59 -5.29 -7.65 12.04
N GLY A 60 -4.29 -6.76 11.80
CA GLY A 60 -3.50 -6.75 10.57
C GLY A 60 -4.22 -6.09 9.39
N LEU A 61 -5.28 -5.33 9.63
CA LEU A 61 -5.98 -4.55 8.60
C LEU A 61 -5.34 -3.18 8.35
N LEU A 62 -4.69 -2.62 9.37
CA LEU A 62 -4.00 -1.33 9.31
C LEU A 62 -2.55 -1.45 9.76
N LYS A 63 -1.70 -0.51 9.33
CA LYS A 63 -0.29 -0.42 9.74
C LYS A 63 0.09 1.05 10.01
N TYR A 64 0.73 1.31 11.15
CA TYR A 64 1.39 2.58 11.40
C TYR A 64 2.71 2.65 10.62
N ILE A 65 2.90 3.71 9.86
CA ILE A 65 4.18 4.05 9.22
C ILE A 65 4.89 5.12 10.06
N SER A 66 4.12 6.04 10.64
CA SER A 66 4.58 7.03 11.61
C SER A 66 3.49 7.29 12.66
N ASP A 67 3.76 8.13 13.64
CA ASP A 67 2.79 8.49 14.70
C ASP A 67 1.48 9.10 14.17
N LYS A 68 1.48 9.59 12.91
CA LYS A 68 0.33 10.28 12.30
C LYS A 68 -0.15 9.63 11.01
N GLU A 69 0.54 8.63 10.53
CA GLU A 69 0.24 8.02 9.22
C GLU A 69 -0.07 6.54 9.38
N VAL A 70 -1.30 6.20 9.05
CA VAL A 70 -1.83 4.85 9.11
C VAL A 70 -2.31 4.46 7.72
N TYR A 71 -1.95 3.27 7.30
CA TYR A 71 -2.25 2.74 5.97
C TYR A 71 -3.04 1.45 6.07
N VAL A 72 -3.89 1.22 5.07
CA VAL A 72 -4.63 -0.02 4.91
C VAL A 72 -3.70 -1.11 4.41
N LEU A 73 -3.71 -2.26 5.06
CA LEU A 73 -3.07 -3.47 4.57
C LEU A 73 -4.08 -4.32 3.78
N GLY A 74 -3.59 -5.08 2.82
CA GLY A 74 -4.36 -6.13 2.15
C GLY A 74 -4.55 -7.35 3.04
N HIS A 75 -5.24 -8.36 2.52
CA HIS A 75 -5.42 -9.63 3.23
C HIS A 75 -4.07 -10.17 3.75
N LYS A 76 -4.11 -10.69 4.99
CA LYS A 76 -2.95 -11.28 5.64
C LYS A 76 -2.42 -12.45 4.81
N ILE A 77 -1.36 -12.22 4.04
CA ILE A 77 -0.67 -13.28 3.33
C ILE A 77 0.42 -13.81 4.26
N GLU A 78 0.39 -15.10 4.56
CA GLU A 78 1.48 -15.77 5.23
C GLU A 78 2.72 -15.71 4.32
N ARG A 79 3.79 -15.09 4.83
CA ARG A 79 5.05 -14.93 4.12
C ARG A 79 5.68 -16.29 3.88
N ASN A 80 5.51 -16.80 2.67
CA ASN A 80 6.40 -17.79 2.06
C ASN A 80 6.98 -17.18 0.79
N MET A 81 7.95 -16.29 0.97
CA MET A 81 8.70 -15.71 -0.13
C MET A 81 9.96 -16.54 -0.38
N GLU A 82 9.89 -17.46 -1.31
CA GLU A 82 11.08 -17.95 -2.00
C GLU A 82 11.55 -16.86 -2.97
N LYS A 83 12.41 -15.99 -2.46
CA LYS A 83 13.47 -15.19 -3.10
C LYS A 83 13.22 -14.58 -4.50
N LEU A 84 12.26 -13.66 -4.61
CA LEU A 84 12.41 -12.52 -5.51
C LEU A 84 12.80 -11.31 -4.66
N GLU A 85 14.10 -11.11 -4.46
CA GLU A 85 14.65 -10.03 -3.64
C GLU A 85 14.56 -8.71 -4.44
N GLY A 86 13.52 -7.91 -4.16
CA GLY A 86 13.44 -6.54 -4.68
C GLY A 86 14.46 -5.60 -4.01
N PHE A 87 14.59 -4.39 -4.53
CA PHE A 87 15.49 -3.35 -4.00
C PHE A 87 15.40 -3.18 -2.48
N THR A 88 14.19 -3.19 -1.93
CA THR A 88 13.95 -3.05 -0.48
C THR A 88 14.68 -4.13 0.31
N GLN A 89 14.50 -5.40 -0.04
CA GLN A 89 15.12 -6.51 0.67
C GLN A 89 16.65 -6.51 0.51
N THR A 90 17.12 -6.26 -0.72
CA THR A 90 18.57 -6.16 -1.01
C THR A 90 19.25 -5.09 -0.16
N MET A 91 18.62 -3.94 0.08
CA MET A 91 19.17 -2.88 0.91
C MET A 91 19.12 -3.23 2.40
N LEU A 92 18.04 -3.83 2.88
CA LEU A 92 17.91 -4.29 4.25
C LEU A 92 18.97 -5.35 4.60
N ASP A 93 19.24 -6.28 3.70
CA ASP A 93 20.26 -7.33 3.88
C ASP A 93 21.69 -6.74 3.97
N ARG A 94 21.89 -5.55 3.40
CA ARG A 94 23.13 -4.77 3.51
C ARG A 94 23.15 -3.81 4.71
N ASN A 95 22.13 -3.89 5.60
CA ASN A 95 21.94 -2.98 6.74
C ASN A 95 21.80 -1.50 6.33
N MET A 96 21.30 -1.23 5.12
CA MET A 96 20.99 0.10 4.60
C MET A 96 19.49 0.34 4.69
N LYS A 97 19.08 1.59 4.87
CA LYS A 97 17.66 1.98 4.94
C LYS A 97 17.14 2.34 3.54
N PRO A 98 16.29 1.50 2.93
CA PRO A 98 15.69 1.82 1.63
C PRO A 98 14.64 2.91 1.76
N SER A 99 14.58 3.81 0.78
CA SER A 99 13.47 4.75 0.61
C SER A 99 13.24 5.07 -0.87
N PHE A 100 12.05 5.58 -1.18
CA PHE A 100 11.65 5.86 -2.56
C PHE A 100 11.04 7.26 -2.67
N ARG A 101 11.32 7.93 -3.79
CA ARG A 101 10.66 9.17 -4.16
C ARG A 101 10.02 9.02 -5.53
N ILE A 102 8.70 9.19 -5.60
CA ILE A 102 7.98 9.16 -6.87
C ILE A 102 8.28 10.41 -7.66
N VAL A 103 8.81 10.22 -8.87
CA VAL A 103 9.08 11.28 -9.85
C VAL A 103 7.85 11.54 -10.70
N SER A 104 7.21 10.47 -11.19
CA SER A 104 5.95 10.54 -11.93
C SER A 104 5.16 9.25 -11.78
N LYS A 105 3.84 9.37 -11.77
CA LYS A 105 2.89 8.24 -11.75
C LYS A 105 1.64 8.65 -12.51
N TYR A 106 1.31 7.95 -13.58
CA TYR A 106 0.14 8.23 -14.40
C TYR A 106 -0.30 7.02 -15.22
N LEU A 107 -1.55 7.07 -15.65
CA LEU A 107 -2.14 6.09 -16.54
C LEU A 107 -1.84 6.46 -18.00
N ARG A 108 -1.48 5.48 -18.82
CA ARG A 108 -1.26 5.64 -20.27
C ARG A 108 -1.74 4.40 -21.01
N MET A 109 -1.92 4.48 -22.31
CA MET A 109 -2.15 3.32 -23.16
C MET A 109 -0.89 2.46 -23.27
N ALA A 110 -1.05 1.16 -23.36
CA ALA A 110 0.06 0.20 -23.48
C ALA A 110 0.86 0.44 -24.77
N GLY A 111 0.19 0.77 -25.86
CA GLY A 111 0.80 0.81 -27.19
C GLY A 111 1.23 -0.59 -27.66
N ASN A 112 1.83 -0.68 -28.82
CA ASN A 112 2.20 -1.97 -29.39
C ASN A 112 3.27 -2.70 -28.56
N LEU A 113 4.24 -1.98 -28.01
CA LEU A 113 5.36 -2.56 -27.25
C LEU A 113 4.86 -3.29 -25.99
N TYR A 114 4.21 -2.56 -25.10
CA TYR A 114 3.74 -3.11 -23.83
C TYR A 114 2.50 -3.98 -24.01
N GLY A 115 1.68 -3.70 -25.04
CA GLY A 115 0.58 -4.57 -25.42
C GLY A 115 1.06 -5.99 -25.75
N ASN A 116 2.10 -6.10 -26.58
CA ASN A 116 2.71 -7.40 -26.90
C ASN A 116 3.39 -8.04 -25.68
N MET A 117 4.11 -7.24 -24.87
CA MET A 117 4.82 -7.74 -23.69
C MET A 117 3.86 -8.32 -22.64
N PHE A 118 2.73 -7.67 -22.40
CA PHE A 118 1.76 -8.08 -21.38
C PHE A 118 0.59 -8.92 -21.92
N GLY A 119 0.56 -9.20 -23.24
CA GLY A 119 -0.55 -9.94 -23.86
C GLY A 119 -1.90 -9.21 -23.79
N ILE A 120 -1.89 -7.88 -23.82
CA ILE A 120 -3.06 -7.00 -23.79
C ILE A 120 -3.17 -6.17 -25.06
N LYS A 121 -4.32 -5.55 -25.31
CA LYS A 121 -4.50 -4.70 -26.48
C LYS A 121 -3.71 -3.39 -26.34
N PRO A 122 -3.23 -2.79 -27.45
CA PRO A 122 -2.50 -1.52 -27.41
C PRO A 122 -3.28 -0.34 -26.77
N GLU A 123 -4.61 -0.39 -26.83
CA GLU A 123 -5.52 0.61 -26.26
C GLU A 123 -5.79 0.38 -24.76
N GLU A 124 -5.41 -0.78 -24.23
CA GLU A 124 -5.62 -1.06 -22.81
C GLU A 124 -4.67 -0.22 -21.95
N PRO A 125 -5.17 0.28 -20.79
CA PRO A 125 -4.36 1.15 -19.95
C PRO A 125 -3.32 0.38 -19.15
N ILE A 126 -2.17 1.02 -18.98
CA ILE A 126 -1.11 0.61 -18.06
C ILE A 126 -0.70 1.79 -17.18
N PHE A 127 -0.30 1.52 -15.96
CA PHE A 127 0.39 2.50 -15.12
C PHE A 127 1.85 2.60 -15.54
N TYR A 128 2.30 3.84 -15.72
CA TYR A 128 3.71 4.20 -15.77
C TYR A 128 4.10 4.88 -14.46
N ILE A 129 5.14 4.37 -13.82
CA ILE A 129 5.63 4.89 -12.56
C ILE A 129 7.13 5.04 -12.68
N LYS A 130 7.62 6.25 -12.43
CA LYS A 130 9.04 6.56 -12.37
C LYS A 130 9.39 6.96 -10.95
N ARG A 131 10.35 6.26 -10.34
CA ARG A 131 10.76 6.52 -8.97
C ARG A 131 12.27 6.49 -8.82
N MET A 132 12.78 7.33 -7.92
CA MET A 132 14.16 7.31 -7.47
C MET A 132 14.24 6.43 -6.22
N CYS A 133 15.18 5.50 -6.23
CA CYS A 133 15.47 4.58 -5.13
C CYS A 133 16.69 5.06 -4.36
N TYR A 134 16.59 5.10 -3.06
CA TYR A 134 17.65 5.54 -2.15
C TYR A 134 18.03 4.42 -1.18
N ALA A 135 19.31 4.36 -0.84
CA ALA A 135 19.82 3.60 0.29
C ALA A 135 20.45 4.60 1.26
N ASP A 136 19.92 4.68 2.48
CA ASP A 136 20.16 5.77 3.41
C ASP A 136 19.82 7.13 2.76
N GLU A 137 20.81 8.00 2.54
CA GLU A 137 20.64 9.30 1.89
C GLU A 137 21.10 9.32 0.41
N ASP A 138 21.73 8.23 -0.06
CA ASP A 138 22.30 8.14 -1.39
C ASP A 138 21.28 7.64 -2.42
N SER A 139 21.21 8.32 -3.57
CA SER A 139 20.42 7.87 -4.71
C SER A 139 21.14 6.74 -5.43
N ILE A 140 20.53 5.55 -5.47
CA ILE A 140 21.15 4.34 -6.02
C ILE A 140 20.70 4.07 -7.45
N SER A 141 19.38 4.17 -7.71
CA SER A 141 18.82 3.85 -9.03
C SER A 141 17.57 4.66 -9.33
N LEU A 142 17.33 4.82 -10.62
CA LEU A 142 16.08 5.34 -11.16
C LEU A 142 15.33 4.18 -11.80
N GLU A 143 14.15 3.85 -11.29
CA GLU A 143 13.31 2.77 -11.78
C GLU A 143 12.14 3.31 -12.59
N GLU A 144 11.83 2.62 -13.68
CA GLU A 144 10.61 2.80 -14.47
C GLU A 144 9.80 1.53 -14.43
N LEU A 145 8.57 1.61 -13.93
CA LEU A 145 7.66 0.49 -13.76
C LEU A 145 6.48 0.63 -14.70
N TYR A 146 6.11 -0.46 -15.32
CA TYR A 146 4.97 -0.57 -16.22
C TYR A 146 4.08 -1.69 -15.73
N ILE A 147 2.86 -1.37 -15.30
CA ILE A 147 1.94 -2.29 -14.64
C ILE A 147 0.58 -2.26 -15.35
N PRO A 148 0.09 -3.37 -15.88
CA PRO A 148 -1.25 -3.43 -16.46
C PRO A 148 -2.32 -2.97 -15.46
N HIS A 149 -3.18 -2.05 -15.88
CA HIS A 149 -4.21 -1.47 -15.03
C HIS A 149 -5.15 -2.53 -14.42
N TYR A 150 -5.47 -3.57 -15.17
CA TYR A 150 -6.38 -4.63 -14.69
C TYR A 150 -5.86 -5.38 -13.47
N LEU A 151 -4.53 -5.42 -13.26
CA LEU A 151 -3.95 -6.08 -12.09
C LEU A 151 -4.20 -5.30 -10.81
N ILE A 152 -4.05 -3.97 -10.85
CA ILE A 152 -4.23 -3.08 -9.68
C ILE A 152 -4.95 -1.82 -10.14
N PRO A 153 -6.28 -1.85 -10.32
CA PRO A 153 -7.04 -0.72 -10.86
C PRO A 153 -6.95 0.56 -10.03
N LYS A 154 -6.66 0.44 -8.73
CA LYS A 154 -6.55 1.57 -7.80
C LYS A 154 -5.11 2.02 -7.50
N MET A 155 -4.15 1.67 -8.36
CA MET A 155 -2.72 1.98 -8.20
C MET A 155 -2.45 3.49 -8.04
N ASP A 156 -3.26 4.35 -8.62
CA ASP A 156 -3.11 5.81 -8.52
C ASP A 156 -3.19 6.34 -7.08
N GLY A 157 -4.00 5.72 -6.22
CA GLY A 157 -4.12 6.08 -4.81
C GLY A 157 -3.11 5.40 -3.87
N ILE A 158 -2.35 4.42 -4.36
CA ILE A 158 -1.37 3.70 -3.54
C ILE A 158 -0.09 4.52 -3.41
N ASP A 159 0.43 4.64 -2.18
CA ASP A 159 1.68 5.36 -1.90
C ASP A 159 2.90 4.44 -2.07
N LEU A 160 3.50 4.47 -3.26
CA LEU A 160 4.70 3.69 -3.59
C LEU A 160 6.01 4.28 -3.03
N SER A 161 5.94 5.37 -2.26
CA SER A 161 7.07 5.80 -1.43
C SER A 161 7.12 5.05 -0.09
N VAL A 162 5.99 4.47 0.33
CA VAL A 162 5.81 3.71 1.56
C VAL A 162 5.90 2.20 1.32
N PHE A 163 5.25 1.74 0.25
CA PHE A 163 5.19 0.32 -0.10
C PHE A 163 6.07 -0.01 -1.31
N SER A 164 6.77 -1.11 -1.24
CA SER A 164 7.40 -1.69 -2.42
C SER A 164 6.32 -2.23 -3.38
N VAL A 165 6.65 -2.34 -4.66
CA VAL A 165 5.71 -2.92 -5.65
C VAL A 165 5.38 -4.37 -5.31
N TYR A 166 6.32 -5.10 -4.73
CA TYR A 166 6.11 -6.48 -4.28
C TYR A 166 5.08 -6.56 -3.15
N GLU A 167 5.17 -5.68 -2.14
CA GLU A 167 4.16 -5.59 -1.07
C GLU A 167 2.78 -5.26 -1.63
N VAL A 168 2.72 -4.35 -2.63
CA VAL A 168 1.44 -4.03 -3.29
C VAL A 168 0.88 -5.23 -4.04
N TYR A 169 1.69 -6.00 -4.75
CA TYR A 169 1.23 -7.23 -5.40
C TYR A 169 0.68 -8.23 -4.38
N GLU A 170 1.36 -8.42 -3.26
CA GLU A 170 0.87 -9.27 -2.16
C GLU A 170 -0.48 -8.79 -1.61
N MET A 171 -0.62 -7.48 -1.36
CA MET A 171 -1.88 -6.88 -0.87
C MET A 171 -3.07 -7.14 -1.80
N TYR A 172 -2.81 -7.27 -3.10
CA TYR A 172 -3.82 -7.54 -4.12
C TYR A 172 -3.90 -9.04 -4.50
N GLY A 173 -3.25 -9.91 -3.73
CA GLY A 173 -3.28 -11.36 -3.96
C GLY A 173 -2.57 -11.81 -5.24
N ILE A 174 -1.67 -10.99 -5.77
CA ILE A 174 -0.88 -11.31 -6.96
C ILE A 174 0.40 -12.00 -6.52
N HIS A 175 0.55 -13.27 -6.90
CA HIS A 175 1.74 -14.06 -6.62
C HIS A 175 2.69 -14.02 -7.83
N LEU A 176 3.94 -13.63 -7.57
CA LEU A 176 4.98 -13.64 -8.58
C LEU A 176 5.53 -15.06 -8.71
N ALA A 177 5.44 -15.62 -9.90
CA ALA A 177 5.92 -16.98 -10.18
C ALA A 177 7.35 -16.99 -10.70
N GLU A 178 7.71 -16.01 -11.52
CA GLU A 178 8.99 -15.97 -12.22
C GLU A 178 9.40 -14.53 -12.52
N ALA A 179 10.71 -14.28 -12.60
CA ALA A 179 11.25 -13.00 -13.06
C ALA A 179 12.44 -13.26 -14.01
N GLU A 180 12.44 -12.55 -15.13
CA GLU A 180 13.56 -12.53 -16.06
C GLU A 180 14.31 -11.20 -15.90
N GLN A 181 15.63 -11.28 -15.85
CA GLN A 181 16.51 -10.11 -15.81
C GLN A 181 17.49 -10.17 -16.98
N THR A 182 17.51 -9.08 -17.77
CA THR A 182 18.50 -8.85 -18.82
C THR A 182 19.46 -7.76 -18.39
N LEU A 183 20.75 -8.00 -18.55
CA LEU A 183 21.84 -7.04 -18.29
C LEU A 183 22.33 -6.44 -19.60
#